data_b5d36c099433e69a06530d7728ec0728
#
_entry.id   b5d36c099433e69a06530d7728ec0728
#
_cell.length_a   1.000
_cell.length_b   1.000
_cell.length_c   1.000
_cell.angle_alpha   90.00
_cell.angle_beta   90.00
_cell.angle_gamma   90.00
#
_symmetry.space_group_name_H-M   'P 1'
#
loop_
_entity.id
_entity.type
_entity.pdbx_description
1 polymer ?
#
loop_
_entity_poly.entity_id
_entity_poly.type
_entity_poly.pdbx_seq_one_letter_code
_entity_poly.pdbx_strand_id
1 'polypeptide(L)'
;MAAEPEDGGKVAPPAATDAGADPSPPAKEEGPAAVAGAKAAEGSPASSSANPEGLSLNYEEARALLGRLEFQKGNVEAALCVFDGIDLQSAIERFQPSAPLKKGPTKSESGSDPPNPATLVLEAIYLKSLSLQKLGKYTEAAKQCKSLIDSVESMFQNGIPDIEQKLQETINKSVELLPEAWKKAGSLQEALASYRRALLSPWNLDEECITRIQKRFAVFLLYGCVEGSPPSCASQAEGTFVPKNNVEEAILLLMILVKKWYLGKTHWDPSVMEHLTYALSICSKPSLIADHLEEVLPGIYPRTERWNTLAFCYYGVGQKEVALNFLRKSLNKHESPKDTMALLLATKICSEACHLASEGVEYARRAIANTESLDVHLKSTGLHFLGRCLGKKAKTVSSDHQRSLLQTETMKSLTESMTLDCQNSNLIFDMGVEYADQRNMNAALRCAKDFIDATGGSVSKGWRLLALVLSAQQRYSEAEVATNAALDETAKWDQGALLRIKAKLKVAQSSPMEAVEAYRVLLALVQAQKNFPKKVEVCCVGRGYWGY
;
A
#
# COMPACT_ATOMS: atom_id res chain seq x y z
N MET A 1 -53.56 0.50 -46.37
CA MET A 1 -54.58 -0.28 -45.64
C MET A 1 -53.94 -0.46 -44.27
N ALA A 2 -54.28 0.39 -43.33
CA ALA A 2 -55.33 0.24 -42.29
C ALA A 2 -54.90 -0.88 -41.32
N ALA A 3 -54.80 -0.74 -40.03
CA ALA A 3 -55.21 0.24 -39.03
C ALA A 3 -54.40 -0.04 -37.72
N GLU A 4 -54.13 1.00 -36.97
CA GLU A 4 -53.99 0.97 -35.50
C GLU A 4 -55.36 0.64 -34.86
N PRO A 5 -55.49 0.33 -33.52
CA PRO A 5 -55.23 1.27 -32.44
C PRO A 5 -54.69 0.64 -31.14
N GLU A 6 -53.97 1.49 -30.38
CA GLU A 6 -54.20 2.01 -29.01
C GLU A 6 -54.54 1.03 -27.87
N ASP A 7 -53.75 1.11 -26.79
CA ASP A 7 -54.05 1.56 -25.40
C ASP A 7 -52.87 1.26 -24.48
N GLY A 8 -52.28 2.08 -23.70
CA GLY A 8 -52.75 2.95 -22.66
C GLY A 8 -52.38 2.35 -21.31
N GLY A 9 -51.28 2.83 -20.65
CA GLY A 9 -50.96 2.38 -19.29
C GLY A 9 -49.78 3.11 -18.66
N LYS A 10 -49.93 4.40 -18.42
CA LYS A 10 -49.10 5.16 -17.47
C LYS A 10 -49.34 4.66 -16.05
N VAL A 11 -48.31 4.38 -15.28
CA VAL A 11 -48.38 4.44 -13.80
C VAL A 11 -47.19 5.26 -13.32
N ALA A 12 -47.54 6.42 -12.73
CA ALA A 12 -46.64 7.34 -12.03
C ALA A 12 -46.45 6.88 -10.56
N PRO A 13 -45.42 7.41 -9.86
CA PRO A 13 -45.09 7.03 -8.49
C PRO A 13 -45.99 7.75 -7.44
N PRO A 14 -46.21 7.19 -6.24
CA PRO A 14 -46.92 7.90 -5.21
C PRO A 14 -46.03 8.85 -4.40
N ALA A 15 -46.62 10.03 -4.22
CA ALA A 15 -46.11 11.11 -3.41
C ALA A 15 -46.32 10.87 -1.90
N ALA A 16 -45.54 11.60 -1.13
CA ALA A 16 -45.59 11.77 0.29
C ALA A 16 -46.95 12.33 0.78
N THR A 17 -47.41 11.87 1.93
CA THR A 17 -48.36 12.63 2.75
C THR A 17 -47.86 12.73 4.18
N ASP A 18 -47.84 13.97 4.57
CA ASP A 18 -47.61 14.61 5.85
C ASP A 18 -48.83 14.52 6.74
N ALA A 19 -48.66 14.70 8.05
CA ALA A 19 -49.53 15.06 9.13
C ALA A 19 -49.36 14.09 10.31
N GLY A 20 -48.86 14.48 11.45
CA GLY A 20 -49.15 15.64 12.27
C GLY A 20 -49.84 15.17 13.51
N ALA A 21 -49.21 15.33 14.67
CA ALA A 21 -49.85 15.72 15.95
C ALA A 21 -49.14 15.11 17.19
N ASP A 22 -48.48 15.97 17.91
CA ASP A 22 -48.23 15.91 19.36
C ASP A 22 -49.58 15.95 20.12
N PRO A 23 -49.73 15.41 21.32
CA PRO A 23 -49.48 16.18 22.53
C PRO A 23 -48.96 15.38 23.77
N SER A 24 -48.18 16.10 24.57
CA SER A 24 -47.89 15.85 26.00
C SER A 24 -49.08 16.23 26.90
N PRO A 25 -48.97 16.16 28.26
CA PRO A 25 -48.78 15.05 29.20
C PRO A 25 -50.01 14.91 30.13
N PRO A 26 -50.04 14.21 31.27
CA PRO A 26 -49.58 14.60 32.58
C PRO A 26 -49.15 13.47 33.56
N ALA A 27 -48.17 13.71 34.36
CA ALA A 27 -48.08 14.03 35.77
C ALA A 27 -48.66 13.06 36.84
N LYS A 28 -47.74 12.80 37.85
CA LYS A 28 -47.98 12.50 39.29
C LYS A 28 -48.39 11.06 39.63
N GLU A 29 -47.98 10.48 40.66
CA GLU A 29 -47.58 10.67 42.07
C GLU A 29 -47.17 9.25 42.54
N GLU A 30 -46.45 8.87 43.48
CA GLU A 30 -46.09 9.29 44.82
C GLU A 30 -44.92 8.41 45.35
N GLY A 31 -44.06 8.93 46.21
CA GLY A 31 -43.27 8.14 47.14
C GLY A 31 -44.20 7.71 48.33
N PRO A 32 -43.71 7.30 49.47
CA PRO A 32 -42.50 7.72 50.20
C PRO A 32 -41.87 6.65 51.11
N ALA A 33 -41.01 7.14 51.95
CA ALA A 33 -40.57 6.77 53.30
C ALA A 33 -39.19 6.09 53.37
N ALA A 34 -38.19 6.81 53.87
CA ALA A 34 -37.87 7.28 55.19
C ALA A 34 -37.53 6.12 56.16
N VAL A 35 -36.47 6.14 56.86
CA VAL A 35 -35.98 6.75 58.12
C VAL A 35 -34.70 5.98 58.46
N ALA A 36 -33.65 6.40 58.98
CA ALA A 36 -33.12 7.31 60.00
C ALA A 36 -31.62 7.17 59.96
N GLY A 37 -30.75 8.08 60.17
CA GLY A 37 -30.66 9.06 61.25
C GLY A 37 -29.92 8.52 62.48
N ALA A 38 -28.58 8.72 62.58
CA ALA A 38 -27.90 8.82 63.87
C ALA A 38 -26.57 9.54 63.71
N LYS A 39 -26.51 10.57 64.27
CA LYS A 39 -25.80 11.62 64.98
C LYS A 39 -24.35 11.29 65.34
N ALA A 40 -23.59 12.38 65.18
CA ALA A 40 -22.26 12.63 65.67
C ALA A 40 -22.03 12.36 67.16
N ALA A 41 -20.82 11.95 67.49
CA ALA A 41 -20.18 12.27 68.78
C ALA A 41 -18.67 12.50 68.57
N GLU A 42 -18.26 13.69 68.96
CA GLU A 42 -16.88 14.14 69.14
C GLU A 42 -16.23 13.36 70.28
N GLY A 43 -14.92 13.17 70.15
CA GLY A 43 -14.09 12.69 71.26
C GLY A 43 -12.66 12.45 70.84
N SER A 44 -11.79 13.45 70.89
CA SER A 44 -10.33 13.33 71.13
C SER A 44 -10.07 13.33 72.64
N PRO A 45 -8.93 12.89 73.18
CA PRO A 45 -7.61 12.54 72.61
C PRO A 45 -6.95 11.30 73.26
N ALA A 46 -5.89 10.77 72.72
CA ALA A 46 -4.60 10.54 73.39
C ALA A 46 -3.74 9.48 72.68
N SER A 47 -2.60 9.94 72.26
CA SER A 47 -1.31 9.28 72.08
C SER A 47 -1.18 7.81 72.50
N SER A 48 -0.79 6.96 71.55
CA SER A 48 0.26 5.98 71.77
C SER A 48 0.84 5.52 70.41
N SER A 49 2.15 5.66 70.33
CA SER A 49 3.04 5.23 69.29
C SER A 49 2.95 3.74 69.04
N ALA A 50 2.63 3.35 67.82
CA ALA A 50 3.09 2.11 67.20
C ALA A 50 2.98 2.29 65.70
N ASN A 51 4.12 2.41 64.99
CA ASN A 51 4.21 2.29 63.54
C ASN A 51 3.75 0.91 63.16
N PRO A 52 2.77 0.81 62.26
CA PRO A 52 2.83 -0.16 61.21
C PRO A 52 3.20 0.59 59.93
N GLU A 53 4.32 0.27 59.36
CA GLU A 53 4.57 0.52 57.93
C GLU A 53 3.50 -0.21 57.12
N GLY A 54 2.27 0.26 57.21
CA GLY A 54 1.16 -0.09 56.33
C GLY A 54 1.23 0.87 55.16
N LEU A 55 1.55 0.33 53.98
CA LEU A 55 1.40 0.94 52.69
C LEU A 55 0.07 1.72 52.61
N SER A 56 0.13 3.06 52.82
CA SER A 56 -1.01 3.90 52.48
C SER A 56 -1.04 3.98 50.95
N LEU A 57 -1.86 3.15 50.33
CA LEU A 57 -2.19 3.26 48.90
C LEU A 57 -2.69 4.70 48.65
N ASN A 58 -1.96 5.46 47.85
CA ASN A 58 -2.41 6.75 47.40
C ASN A 58 -3.71 6.58 46.62
N TYR A 59 -4.61 7.54 46.72
CA TYR A 59 -5.92 7.49 46.06
C TYR A 59 -5.81 7.22 44.54
N GLU A 60 -4.75 7.71 43.89
CA GLU A 60 -4.47 7.49 42.45
C GLU A 60 -4.04 6.07 42.15
N GLU A 61 -3.23 5.45 43.01
CA GLU A 61 -2.84 4.04 42.86
C GLU A 61 -4.02 3.10 43.03
N ALA A 62 -4.91 3.38 43.97
CA ALA A 62 -6.14 2.62 44.15
C ALA A 62 -7.05 2.71 42.92
N ARG A 63 -7.17 3.91 42.33
CA ARG A 63 -7.89 4.09 41.05
C ARG A 63 -7.23 3.36 39.90
N ALA A 64 -5.89 3.41 39.79
CA ALA A 64 -5.15 2.69 38.76
C ALA A 64 -5.40 1.18 38.82
N LEU A 65 -5.36 0.60 40.02
CA LEU A 65 -5.64 -0.82 40.22
C LEU A 65 -7.10 -1.19 39.93
N LEU A 66 -8.05 -0.36 40.37
CA LEU A 66 -9.47 -0.58 40.09
C LEU A 66 -9.77 -0.49 38.58
N GLY A 67 -9.26 0.54 37.92
CA GLY A 67 -9.44 0.72 36.49
C GLY A 67 -8.81 -0.42 35.66
N ARG A 68 -7.63 -0.92 36.09
CA ARG A 68 -7.00 -2.10 35.50
C ARG A 68 -7.88 -3.35 35.65
N LEU A 69 -8.49 -3.56 36.80
CA LEU A 69 -9.38 -4.70 37.06
C LEU A 69 -10.63 -4.62 36.17
N GLU A 70 -11.26 -3.45 36.06
CA GLU A 70 -12.44 -3.26 35.19
C GLU A 70 -12.06 -3.43 33.70
N PHE A 71 -10.90 -2.96 33.29
CA PHE A 71 -10.40 -3.18 31.92
C PHE A 71 -10.17 -4.67 31.61
N GLN A 72 -9.62 -5.42 32.58
CA GLN A 72 -9.40 -6.88 32.45
C GLN A 72 -10.72 -7.67 32.38
N LYS A 73 -11.78 -7.21 33.10
CA LYS A 73 -13.14 -7.75 33.02
C LYS A 73 -13.83 -7.44 31.67
N GLY A 74 -13.26 -6.54 30.86
CA GLY A 74 -13.84 -6.09 29.59
C GLY A 74 -14.79 -4.91 29.71
N ASN A 75 -14.97 -4.35 30.90
CA ASN A 75 -15.83 -3.17 31.18
C ASN A 75 -15.10 -1.88 30.80
N VAL A 76 -14.96 -1.60 29.49
CA VAL A 76 -14.12 -0.50 28.96
C VAL A 76 -14.63 0.87 29.42
N GLU A 77 -15.94 1.10 29.46
CA GLU A 77 -16.55 2.36 29.89
C GLU A 77 -16.36 2.61 31.37
N ALA A 78 -16.57 1.58 32.20
CA ALA A 78 -16.35 1.68 33.64
C ALA A 78 -14.86 1.94 33.96
N ALA A 79 -13.95 1.26 33.28
CA ALA A 79 -12.52 1.49 33.40
C ALA A 79 -12.15 2.95 33.03
N LEU A 80 -12.74 3.49 31.95
CA LEU A 80 -12.50 4.88 31.54
C LEU A 80 -12.95 5.88 32.61
N CYS A 81 -14.16 5.72 33.17
CA CYS A 81 -14.66 6.58 34.25
C CYS A 81 -13.72 6.58 35.47
N VAL A 82 -13.14 5.43 35.81
CA VAL A 82 -12.18 5.32 36.91
C VAL A 82 -10.87 6.03 36.55
N PHE A 83 -10.36 5.86 35.32
CA PHE A 83 -9.12 6.49 34.86
C PHE A 83 -9.22 8.01 34.68
N ASP A 84 -10.42 8.56 34.38
CA ASP A 84 -10.62 10.00 34.21
C ASP A 84 -10.34 10.80 35.49
N GLY A 85 -10.39 10.15 36.66
CA GLY A 85 -10.04 10.77 37.92
C GLY A 85 -8.55 10.72 38.28
N ILE A 86 -7.67 10.23 37.42
CA ILE A 86 -6.21 10.20 37.69
C ILE A 86 -5.57 11.45 37.10
N ASP A 87 -4.93 12.25 37.97
CA ASP A 87 -4.12 13.41 37.55
C ASP A 87 -2.66 13.01 37.37
N LEU A 88 -2.23 12.96 36.08
CA LEU A 88 -0.87 12.61 35.70
C LEU A 88 0.16 13.59 36.24
N GLN A 89 -0.16 14.90 36.23
CA GLN A 89 0.76 15.96 36.61
C GLN A 89 1.11 15.85 38.10
N SER A 90 0.11 15.70 38.94
CA SER A 90 0.29 15.53 40.40
C SER A 90 1.02 14.24 40.76
N ALA A 91 0.78 13.18 39.98
CA ALA A 91 1.49 11.92 40.17
C ALA A 91 2.97 12.04 39.82
N ILE A 92 3.33 12.70 38.71
CA ILE A 92 4.72 12.89 38.26
C ILE A 92 5.52 13.77 39.26
N GLU A 93 4.95 14.87 39.78
CA GLU A 93 5.61 15.74 40.73
C GLU A 93 6.02 15.01 42.02
N ARG A 94 5.25 14.00 42.42
CA ARG A 94 5.58 13.14 43.58
C ARG A 94 6.69 12.13 43.30
N PHE A 95 6.94 11.80 42.02
CA PHE A 95 7.92 10.80 41.61
C PHE A 95 9.26 11.37 41.17
N GLN A 96 9.52 12.68 41.33
CA GLN A 96 10.86 13.22 41.14
C GLN A 96 11.86 12.43 41.98
N PRO A 97 12.92 11.86 41.43
CA PRO A 97 13.87 11.06 42.18
C PRO A 97 14.60 11.95 43.19
N SER A 98 14.16 11.91 44.42
CA SER A 98 14.95 12.39 45.55
C SER A 98 16.25 11.61 45.51
N ALA A 99 17.39 12.34 45.54
CA ALA A 99 18.77 11.94 45.46
C ALA A 99 19.17 10.49 45.77
N PRO A 100 20.28 9.97 45.21
CA PRO A 100 20.65 8.56 45.23
C PRO A 100 20.79 8.01 46.64
N LEU A 101 19.84 7.20 47.07
CA LEU A 101 19.96 6.41 48.30
C LEU A 101 21.09 5.40 48.13
N LYS A 102 22.15 5.57 48.95
CA LYS A 102 23.28 4.65 49.07
C LYS A 102 22.77 3.24 49.31
N LYS A 103 23.04 2.34 48.38
CA LYS A 103 22.84 0.89 48.53
C LYS A 103 23.70 0.36 49.70
N GLY A 104 23.05 -0.01 50.78
CA GLY A 104 23.60 -0.96 51.75
C GLY A 104 23.37 -2.40 51.25
N PRO A 105 24.31 -3.34 51.51
CA PRO A 105 24.17 -4.71 51.05
C PRO A 105 23.29 -5.49 52.01
N THR A 106 22.04 -5.76 51.65
CA THR A 106 21.24 -6.81 52.30
C THR A 106 20.68 -7.72 51.26
N LYS A 107 21.22 -8.95 51.30
CA LYS A 107 20.64 -10.14 50.66
C LYS A 107 19.31 -10.44 51.36
N SER A 108 18.23 -10.57 50.59
CA SER A 108 17.10 -11.44 50.96
C SER A 108 16.37 -11.89 49.71
N GLU A 109 16.12 -13.16 49.71
CA GLU A 109 15.52 -13.99 48.68
C GLU A 109 14.02 -13.73 48.52
N SER A 110 13.53 -13.95 47.28
CA SER A 110 12.16 -14.29 46.90
C SER A 110 11.00 -13.58 47.62
N GLY A 111 10.59 -12.45 47.07
CA GLY A 111 9.28 -11.85 47.33
C GLY A 111 9.08 -10.79 46.26
N SER A 112 7.97 -10.85 45.50
CA SER A 112 7.60 -9.85 44.53
C SER A 112 7.53 -8.49 45.22
N ASP A 113 8.52 -7.63 44.97
CA ASP A 113 8.46 -6.26 45.42
C ASP A 113 7.16 -5.60 44.91
N PRO A 114 6.47 -4.81 45.74
CA PRO A 114 5.27 -4.11 45.33
C PRO A 114 5.62 -3.22 44.11
N PRO A 115 4.79 -3.19 43.06
CA PRO A 115 5.08 -2.42 41.86
C PRO A 115 5.23 -0.93 42.24
N ASN A 116 6.26 -0.30 41.71
CA ASN A 116 6.52 1.13 41.91
C ASN A 116 5.25 1.94 41.56
N PRO A 117 4.77 2.81 42.43
CA PRO A 117 3.55 3.61 42.20
C PRO A 117 3.55 4.37 40.87
N ALA A 118 4.72 4.86 40.42
CA ALA A 118 4.85 5.48 39.10
C ALA A 118 4.49 4.51 37.96
N THR A 119 4.91 3.25 38.05
CA THR A 119 4.61 2.23 37.06
C THR A 119 3.11 1.99 36.97
N LEU A 120 2.39 1.93 38.07
CA LEU A 120 0.94 1.73 38.12
C LEU A 120 0.17 2.89 37.47
N VAL A 121 0.57 4.14 37.74
CA VAL A 121 -0.08 5.32 37.16
C VAL A 121 0.17 5.41 35.65
N LEU A 122 1.40 5.18 35.18
CA LEU A 122 1.72 5.19 33.76
C LEU A 122 1.01 4.06 33.01
N GLU A 123 0.92 2.86 33.60
CA GLU A 123 0.13 1.74 33.06
C GLU A 123 -1.36 2.12 32.98
N ALA A 124 -1.92 2.81 33.99
CA ALA A 124 -3.31 3.24 33.98
C ALA A 124 -3.61 4.22 32.84
N ILE A 125 -2.72 5.17 32.56
CA ILE A 125 -2.88 6.11 31.44
C ILE A 125 -2.74 5.42 30.09
N TYR A 126 -1.83 4.45 29.98
CA TYR A 126 -1.75 3.60 28.80
C TYR A 126 -3.08 2.82 28.58
N LEU A 127 -3.64 2.22 29.63
CA LEU A 127 -4.93 1.52 29.58
C LEU A 127 -6.10 2.47 29.28
N LYS A 128 -6.05 3.72 29.77
CA LYS A 128 -7.01 4.79 29.40
C LYS A 128 -6.94 5.06 27.90
N SER A 129 -5.74 5.20 27.34
CA SER A 129 -5.56 5.39 25.90
C SER A 129 -6.12 4.22 25.08
N LEU A 130 -5.89 2.98 25.52
CA LEU A 130 -6.47 1.79 24.89
C LEU A 130 -8.01 1.74 25.01
N SER A 131 -8.56 2.15 26.16
CA SER A 131 -10.01 2.22 26.38
C SER A 131 -10.66 3.21 25.41
N LEU A 132 -10.08 4.41 25.28
CA LEU A 132 -10.54 5.41 24.32
C LEU A 132 -10.43 4.90 22.87
N GLN A 133 -9.36 4.18 22.54
CA GLN A 133 -9.22 3.59 21.21
C GLN A 133 -10.31 2.52 20.92
N LYS A 134 -10.66 1.67 21.90
CA LYS A 134 -11.72 0.68 21.76
C LYS A 134 -13.10 1.32 21.58
N LEU A 135 -13.32 2.49 22.18
CA LEU A 135 -14.55 3.28 22.03
C LEU A 135 -14.58 4.15 20.75
N GLY A 136 -13.55 4.06 19.91
CA GLY A 136 -13.46 4.83 18.64
C GLY A 136 -13.03 6.29 18.82
N LYS A 137 -12.69 6.74 20.04
CA LYS A 137 -12.21 8.11 20.33
C LYS A 137 -10.71 8.25 20.09
N TYR A 138 -10.30 8.08 18.82
CA TYR A 138 -8.87 7.98 18.45
C TYR A 138 -8.06 9.25 18.76
N THR A 139 -8.65 10.44 18.56
CA THR A 139 -7.98 11.71 18.83
C THR A 139 -7.68 11.92 20.31
N GLU A 140 -8.62 11.55 21.19
CA GLU A 140 -8.44 11.62 22.64
C GLU A 140 -7.41 10.58 23.11
N ALA A 141 -7.50 9.35 22.57
CA ALA A 141 -6.54 8.29 22.83
C ALA A 141 -5.10 8.71 22.48
N ALA A 142 -4.91 9.33 21.32
CA ALA A 142 -3.61 9.81 20.87
C ALA A 142 -3.08 10.93 21.77
N LYS A 143 -3.94 11.88 22.18
CA LYS A 143 -3.55 12.96 23.12
C LYS A 143 -3.11 12.42 24.47
N GLN A 144 -3.85 11.44 25.03
CA GLN A 144 -3.49 10.82 26.32
C GLN A 144 -2.16 10.04 26.20
N CYS A 145 -1.99 9.28 25.13
CA CYS A 145 -0.75 8.57 24.87
C CYS A 145 0.44 9.52 24.65
N LYS A 146 0.25 10.65 23.94
CA LYS A 146 1.27 11.70 23.78
C LYS A 146 1.64 12.31 25.13
N SER A 147 0.67 12.68 25.97
CA SER A 147 0.91 13.21 27.31
C SER A 147 1.73 12.26 28.18
N LEU A 148 1.45 10.93 28.11
CA LEU A 148 2.24 9.92 28.81
C LEU A 148 3.71 9.95 28.35
N ILE A 149 3.93 9.92 27.04
CA ILE A 149 5.29 9.90 26.45
C ILE A 149 6.04 11.20 26.78
N ASP A 150 5.39 12.36 26.69
CA ASP A 150 5.97 13.67 27.04
C ASP A 150 6.37 13.70 28.54
N SER A 151 5.56 13.08 29.38
CA SER A 151 5.85 12.97 30.80
C SER A 151 7.06 12.08 31.11
N VAL A 152 7.14 10.94 30.43
CA VAL A 152 8.29 10.03 30.53
C VAL A 152 9.57 10.73 30.06
N GLU A 153 9.52 11.47 28.96
CA GLU A 153 10.66 12.25 28.45
C GLU A 153 11.09 13.33 29.43
N SER A 154 10.15 14.02 30.10
CA SER A 154 10.46 15.02 31.11
C SER A 154 11.11 14.43 32.37
N MET A 155 10.71 13.21 32.76
CA MET A 155 11.30 12.51 33.91
C MET A 155 12.72 12.00 33.63
N PHE A 156 13.02 11.63 32.39
CA PHE A 156 14.26 10.96 32.00
C PHE A 156 15.06 11.75 30.95
N GLN A 157 15.30 13.03 31.16
CA GLN A 157 16.00 13.92 30.22
C GLN A 157 17.39 13.43 29.79
N ASN A 158 18.06 12.60 30.61
CA ASN A 158 19.40 12.07 30.36
C ASN A 158 19.40 10.61 29.80
N GLY A 159 18.27 10.14 29.30
CA GLY A 159 18.06 8.75 28.87
C GLY A 159 17.45 7.90 29.99
N ILE A 160 16.70 6.88 29.57
CA ILE A 160 16.00 5.99 30.50
C ILE A 160 17.04 5.07 31.15
N PRO A 161 17.28 5.11 32.46
CA PRO A 161 18.17 4.16 33.13
C PRO A 161 17.56 2.76 33.11
N ASP A 162 18.34 1.73 33.52
CA ASP A 162 17.81 0.37 33.70
C ASP A 162 16.66 0.40 34.73
N ILE A 163 15.43 0.34 34.20
CA ILE A 163 14.18 0.51 34.95
C ILE A 163 13.52 -0.86 35.14
N GLU A 164 12.57 -0.89 36.08
CA GLU A 164 11.67 -2.02 36.27
C GLU A 164 11.09 -2.49 34.92
N GLN A 165 11.20 -3.79 34.64
CA GLN A 165 10.81 -4.41 33.36
C GLN A 165 9.36 -4.06 32.95
N LYS A 166 8.43 -3.97 33.92
CA LYS A 166 7.03 -3.62 33.64
C LYS A 166 6.87 -2.19 33.13
N LEU A 167 7.65 -1.25 33.66
CA LEU A 167 7.64 0.12 33.22
C LEU A 167 8.17 0.22 31.79
N GLN A 168 9.26 -0.47 31.47
CA GLN A 168 9.82 -0.54 30.13
C GLN A 168 8.81 -1.12 29.13
N GLU A 169 8.10 -2.20 29.48
CA GLU A 169 7.03 -2.75 28.63
C GLU A 169 5.91 -1.74 28.38
N THR A 170 5.52 -0.96 29.40
CA THR A 170 4.47 0.06 29.24
C THR A 170 4.93 1.19 28.32
N ILE A 171 6.19 1.60 28.42
CA ILE A 171 6.81 2.60 27.54
C ILE A 171 6.86 2.05 26.11
N ASN A 172 7.36 0.83 25.91
CA ASN A 172 7.42 0.18 24.59
C ASN A 172 6.05 0.14 23.92
N LYS A 173 5.03 -0.30 24.65
CA LYS A 173 3.64 -0.37 24.16
C LYS A 173 3.06 1.01 23.85
N SER A 174 3.38 2.02 24.66
CA SER A 174 2.90 3.38 24.44
C SER A 174 3.55 4.05 23.23
N VAL A 175 4.86 3.87 23.06
CA VAL A 175 5.61 4.38 21.90
C VAL A 175 5.13 3.71 20.60
N GLU A 176 4.78 2.43 20.63
CA GLU A 176 4.22 1.70 19.48
C GLU A 176 2.78 2.13 19.18
N LEU A 177 1.98 2.44 20.21
CA LEU A 177 0.56 2.80 20.09
C LEU A 177 0.34 4.20 19.52
N LEU A 178 1.17 5.20 19.91
CA LEU A 178 0.95 6.61 19.59
C LEU A 178 0.82 6.89 18.09
N PRO A 179 1.75 6.44 17.21
CA PRO A 179 1.62 6.67 15.78
C PRO A 179 0.37 6.05 15.17
N GLU A 180 0.01 4.83 15.61
CA GLU A 180 -1.18 4.14 15.13
C GLU A 180 -2.48 4.82 15.59
N ALA A 181 -2.49 5.40 16.79
CA ALA A 181 -3.63 6.19 17.27
C ALA A 181 -3.83 7.46 16.44
N TRP A 182 -2.76 8.20 16.12
CA TRP A 182 -2.83 9.36 15.23
C TRP A 182 -3.22 9.01 13.80
N LYS A 183 -2.73 7.89 13.28
CA LYS A 183 -3.12 7.38 11.96
C LYS A 183 -4.63 7.10 11.90
N LYS A 184 -5.19 6.41 12.91
CA LYS A 184 -6.64 6.15 13.02
C LYS A 184 -7.45 7.41 13.26
N ALA A 185 -6.88 8.42 13.92
CA ALA A 185 -7.49 9.73 14.11
C ALA A 185 -7.51 10.59 12.82
N GLY A 186 -6.84 10.15 11.74
CA GLY A 186 -6.71 10.90 10.50
C GLY A 186 -5.67 12.03 10.55
N SER A 187 -4.94 12.20 11.65
CA SER A 187 -3.89 13.22 11.82
C SER A 187 -2.54 12.68 11.34
N LEU A 188 -2.38 12.57 10.01
CA LEU A 188 -1.25 11.87 9.39
C LEU A 188 0.11 12.54 9.65
N GLN A 189 0.16 13.88 9.76
CA GLN A 189 1.39 14.61 10.09
C GLN A 189 1.87 14.31 11.52
N GLU A 190 0.95 14.26 12.49
CA GLU A 190 1.25 13.87 13.86
C GLU A 190 1.70 12.40 13.94
N ALA A 191 1.11 11.52 13.13
CA ALA A 191 1.54 10.14 13.02
C ALA A 191 3.00 10.06 12.51
N LEU A 192 3.34 10.80 11.44
CA LEU A 192 4.68 10.88 10.87
C LEU A 192 5.70 11.35 11.93
N ALA A 193 5.39 12.46 12.63
CA ALA A 193 6.24 13.00 13.67
C ALA A 193 6.43 12.00 14.83
N SER A 194 5.37 11.28 15.20
CA SER A 194 5.40 10.27 16.25
C SER A 194 6.24 9.05 15.88
N TYR A 195 6.19 8.58 14.62
CA TYR A 195 7.06 7.51 14.15
C TYR A 195 8.53 7.90 14.18
N ARG A 196 8.86 9.11 13.70
CA ARG A 196 10.24 9.63 13.74
C ARG A 196 10.73 9.79 15.18
N ARG A 197 9.90 10.36 16.06
CA ARG A 197 10.20 10.47 17.50
C ARG A 197 10.47 9.09 18.12
N ALA A 198 9.66 8.07 17.80
CA ALA A 198 9.83 6.72 18.32
C ALA A 198 11.18 6.09 17.96
N LEU A 199 11.74 6.41 16.80
CA LEU A 199 13.00 5.85 16.32
C LEU A 199 14.24 6.69 16.65
N LEU A 200 14.07 8.01 16.89
CA LEU A 200 15.18 8.94 17.13
C LEU A 200 15.47 9.17 18.63
N SER A 201 14.45 9.07 19.49
CA SER A 201 14.63 9.27 20.93
C SER A 201 15.14 8.00 21.62
N PRO A 202 15.96 8.13 22.68
CA PRO A 202 16.59 7.00 23.38
C PRO A 202 15.62 6.31 24.35
N TRP A 203 14.63 5.59 23.82
CA TRP A 203 13.60 4.91 24.62
C TRP A 203 14.02 3.57 25.23
N ASN A 204 15.21 3.05 24.95
CA ASN A 204 15.64 1.68 25.31
C ASN A 204 14.64 0.60 24.85
N LEU A 205 14.09 0.75 23.64
CA LEU A 205 13.09 -0.17 23.10
C LEU A 205 13.68 -1.55 22.83
N ASP A 206 12.88 -2.59 23.04
CA ASP A 206 13.22 -3.95 22.64
C ASP A 206 13.41 -4.03 21.13
N GLU A 207 14.35 -4.86 20.68
CA GLU A 207 14.67 -5.04 19.25
C GLU A 207 13.44 -5.44 18.43
N GLU A 208 12.56 -6.25 19.00
CA GLU A 208 11.30 -6.63 18.36
C GLU A 208 10.34 -5.43 18.21
N CYS A 209 10.25 -4.57 19.23
CA CYS A 209 9.43 -3.37 19.20
C CYS A 209 9.95 -2.40 18.13
N ILE A 210 11.26 -2.16 18.09
CA ILE A 210 11.91 -1.33 17.06
C ILE A 210 11.60 -1.89 15.66
N THR A 211 11.69 -3.20 15.49
CA THR A 211 11.43 -3.87 14.21
C THR A 211 9.98 -3.68 13.76
N ARG A 212 9.01 -3.83 14.67
CA ARG A 212 7.58 -3.59 14.37
C ARG A 212 7.31 -2.13 14.02
N ILE A 213 7.91 -1.18 14.76
CA ILE A 213 7.79 0.25 14.49
C ILE A 213 8.39 0.60 13.12
N GLN A 214 9.60 0.12 12.83
CA GLN A 214 10.28 0.35 11.55
C GLN A 214 9.46 -0.18 10.37
N LYS A 215 8.88 -1.38 10.48
CA LYS A 215 8.02 -1.96 9.45
C LYS A 215 6.76 -1.12 9.24
N ARG A 216 6.02 -0.80 10.32
CA ARG A 216 4.79 0.00 10.24
C ARG A 216 5.06 1.39 9.70
N PHE A 217 6.18 1.99 10.07
CA PHE A 217 6.59 3.30 9.55
C PHE A 217 6.90 3.25 8.06
N ALA A 218 7.65 2.25 7.59
CA ALA A 218 7.91 2.07 6.17
C ALA A 218 6.63 1.90 5.35
N VAL A 219 5.68 1.08 5.84
CA VAL A 219 4.36 0.89 5.22
C VAL A 219 3.56 2.20 5.22
N PHE A 220 3.61 2.96 6.33
CA PHE A 220 2.94 4.26 6.41
C PHE A 220 3.52 5.27 5.41
N LEU A 221 4.84 5.34 5.23
CA LEU A 221 5.50 6.22 4.25
C LEU A 221 5.16 5.86 2.81
N LEU A 222 4.99 4.57 2.49
CA LEU A 222 4.68 4.12 1.14
C LEU A 222 3.21 4.32 0.75
N TYR A 223 2.28 4.13 1.69
CA TYR A 223 0.85 4.07 1.40
C TYR A 223 0.01 5.13 2.10
N GLY A 224 0.60 5.93 3.00
CA GLY A 224 -0.13 6.90 3.83
C GLY A 224 -0.52 8.19 3.12
N CYS A 225 -0.14 8.40 1.86
CA CYS A 225 -0.43 9.60 1.07
C CYS A 225 -0.04 10.93 1.76
N VAL A 226 1.00 10.92 2.59
CA VAL A 226 1.52 12.10 3.29
C VAL A 226 2.79 12.59 2.62
N GLU A 227 2.82 13.84 2.18
CA GLU A 227 4.09 14.46 1.83
C GLU A 227 4.84 14.84 3.10
N GLY A 228 5.83 14.02 3.46
CA GLY A 228 6.71 14.31 4.58
C GLY A 228 7.82 15.26 4.16
N SER A 229 8.00 16.34 4.90
CA SER A 229 9.24 17.10 4.82
C SER A 229 10.41 16.21 5.25
N PRO A 230 11.57 16.27 4.59
CA PRO A 230 12.75 15.52 5.03
C PRO A 230 13.07 15.87 6.50
N PRO A 231 13.64 14.93 7.28
CA PRO A 231 14.06 15.22 8.66
C PRO A 231 15.00 16.42 8.67
N SER A 232 14.85 17.29 9.68
CA SER A 232 15.63 18.52 9.78
C SER A 232 17.14 18.23 9.77
N CYS A 233 17.91 19.12 9.12
CA CYS A 233 19.37 19.00 8.99
C CYS A 233 20.14 18.95 10.33
N ALA A 234 19.50 19.25 11.44
CA ALA A 234 20.12 19.27 12.77
C ALA A 234 20.61 17.90 13.30
N SER A 235 20.14 16.79 12.69
CA SER A 235 20.57 15.43 13.04
C SER A 235 21.55 14.82 12.04
N GLN A 236 22.11 15.60 11.12
CA GLN A 236 23.04 15.10 10.10
C GLN A 236 24.47 15.14 10.65
N ALA A 237 24.98 13.97 11.05
CA ALA A 237 26.43 13.80 11.14
C ALA A 237 27.02 13.82 9.71
N GLU A 238 28.16 14.48 9.50
CA GLU A 238 28.84 14.51 8.22
C GLU A 238 29.04 13.08 7.68
N GLY A 239 28.54 12.83 6.46
CA GLY A 239 28.65 11.54 5.78
C GLY A 239 27.47 10.59 5.91
N THR A 240 26.38 10.96 6.61
CA THR A 240 25.15 10.17 6.66
C THR A 240 24.23 10.50 5.49
N PHE A 241 23.68 9.47 4.86
CA PHE A 241 22.67 9.64 3.82
C PHE A 241 21.38 10.16 4.42
N VAL A 242 20.87 11.28 3.89
CA VAL A 242 19.58 11.85 4.30
C VAL A 242 18.54 11.60 3.20
N PRO A 243 17.44 10.91 3.52
CA PRO A 243 16.38 10.66 2.55
C PRO A 243 15.73 11.97 2.13
N LYS A 244 15.53 12.14 0.81
CA LYS A 244 14.93 13.35 0.21
C LYS A 244 13.41 13.28 0.17
N ASN A 245 12.86 12.08 0.19
CA ASN A 245 11.42 11.84 0.11
C ASN A 245 11.03 10.62 0.94
N ASN A 246 9.72 10.43 1.11
CA ASN A 246 9.17 9.33 1.89
C ASN A 246 9.56 7.95 1.37
N VAL A 247 9.69 7.80 0.05
CA VAL A 247 10.03 6.50 -0.56
C VAL A 247 11.48 6.14 -0.25
N GLU A 248 12.40 7.10 -0.28
CA GLU A 248 13.80 6.88 0.11
C GLU A 248 13.91 6.54 1.61
N GLU A 249 13.14 7.21 2.48
CA GLU A 249 13.11 6.91 3.91
C GLU A 249 12.54 5.49 4.17
N ALA A 250 11.48 5.11 3.46
CA ALA A 250 10.92 3.77 3.52
C ALA A 250 11.91 2.69 3.05
N ILE A 251 12.64 2.93 1.96
CA ILE A 251 13.68 2.01 1.46
C ILE A 251 14.75 1.81 2.52
N LEU A 252 15.25 2.89 3.16
CA LEU A 252 16.25 2.77 4.22
C LEU A 252 15.76 1.93 5.39
N LEU A 253 14.51 2.15 5.84
CA LEU A 253 13.91 1.37 6.93
C LEU A 253 13.80 -0.11 6.56
N LEU A 254 13.32 -0.40 5.35
CA LEU A 254 13.18 -1.78 4.88
C LEU A 254 14.54 -2.48 4.69
N MET A 255 15.55 -1.77 4.21
CA MET A 255 16.91 -2.29 4.11
C MET A 255 17.54 -2.59 5.49
N ILE A 256 17.25 -1.75 6.50
CA ILE A 256 17.65 -2.03 7.89
C ILE A 256 16.97 -3.31 8.39
N LEU A 257 15.68 -3.54 8.10
CA LEU A 257 14.96 -4.75 8.48
C LEU A 257 15.56 -5.99 7.80
N VAL A 258 15.86 -5.92 6.51
CA VAL A 258 16.53 -7.00 5.77
C VAL A 258 17.91 -7.29 6.37
N LYS A 259 18.68 -6.25 6.71
CA LYS A 259 19.99 -6.41 7.38
C LYS A 259 19.86 -7.08 8.76
N LYS A 260 18.87 -6.69 9.56
CA LYS A 260 18.61 -7.32 10.88
C LYS A 260 18.28 -8.80 10.74
N TRP A 261 17.44 -9.15 9.76
CA TRP A 261 17.15 -10.54 9.47
C TRP A 261 18.40 -11.31 9.02
N TYR A 262 19.21 -10.73 8.12
CA TYR A 262 20.45 -11.34 7.67
C TYR A 262 21.43 -11.61 8.81
N LEU A 263 21.45 -10.75 9.82
CA LEU A 263 22.26 -10.91 11.04
C LEU A 263 21.63 -11.89 12.06
N GLY A 264 20.50 -12.53 11.74
CA GLY A 264 19.80 -13.45 12.62
C GLY A 264 19.10 -12.80 13.83
N LYS A 265 18.91 -11.46 13.80
CA LYS A 265 18.26 -10.72 14.91
C LYS A 265 16.74 -10.74 14.85
N THR A 266 16.16 -11.04 13.69
CA THR A 266 14.71 -11.04 13.48
C THR A 266 14.29 -12.23 12.63
N HIS A 267 13.01 -12.63 12.73
CA HIS A 267 12.44 -13.67 11.88
C HIS A 267 12.21 -13.17 10.47
N TRP A 268 12.22 -14.11 9.50
CA TRP A 268 11.89 -13.80 8.11
C TRP A 268 10.44 -13.35 7.96
N ASP A 269 10.26 -12.23 7.26
CA ASP A 269 8.95 -11.68 6.94
C ASP A 269 8.87 -11.35 5.44
N PRO A 270 8.15 -12.16 4.64
CA PRO A 270 8.04 -11.97 3.18
C PRO A 270 7.54 -10.59 2.79
N SER A 271 6.64 -10.01 3.59
CA SER A 271 6.04 -8.70 3.28
C SER A 271 7.06 -7.56 3.26
N VAL A 272 8.17 -7.68 3.99
CA VAL A 272 9.27 -6.68 3.95
C VAL A 272 9.88 -6.64 2.55
N MET A 273 10.08 -7.81 1.92
CA MET A 273 10.62 -7.88 0.55
C MET A 273 9.62 -7.39 -0.48
N GLU A 274 8.33 -7.66 -0.31
CA GLU A 274 7.27 -7.14 -1.19
C GLU A 274 7.24 -5.62 -1.17
N HIS A 275 7.23 -5.01 0.01
CA HIS A 275 7.26 -3.56 0.16
C HIS A 275 8.56 -2.94 -0.38
N LEU A 276 9.72 -3.59 -0.16
CA LEU A 276 11.00 -3.13 -0.67
C LEU A 276 11.04 -3.20 -2.21
N THR A 277 10.56 -4.30 -2.79
CA THR A 277 10.45 -4.47 -4.24
C THR A 277 9.56 -3.38 -4.86
N TYR A 278 8.42 -3.12 -4.24
CA TYR A 278 7.50 -2.04 -4.64
C TYR A 278 8.18 -0.66 -4.57
N ALA A 279 8.81 -0.32 -3.44
CA ALA A 279 9.47 0.96 -3.23
C ALA A 279 10.61 1.20 -4.24
N LEU A 280 11.44 0.19 -4.49
CA LEU A 280 12.53 0.28 -5.46
C LEU A 280 12.04 0.29 -6.91
N SER A 281 10.89 -0.33 -7.21
CA SER A 281 10.26 -0.24 -8.53
C SER A 281 9.77 1.18 -8.83
N ILE A 282 9.20 1.87 -7.83
CA ILE A 282 8.83 3.28 -7.94
C ILE A 282 10.06 4.16 -8.21
N CYS A 283 11.17 3.89 -7.53
CA CYS A 283 12.45 4.60 -7.75
C CYS A 283 13.18 4.17 -9.00
N SER A 284 12.65 3.25 -9.81
CA SER A 284 13.28 2.69 -11.01
C SER A 284 14.65 2.06 -10.74
N LYS A 285 14.84 1.44 -9.59
CA LYS A 285 16.10 0.79 -9.16
C LYS A 285 15.92 -0.68 -8.74
N PRO A 286 15.20 -1.53 -9.50
CA PRO A 286 15.02 -2.94 -9.14
C PRO A 286 16.32 -3.75 -9.23
N SER A 287 17.35 -3.25 -9.92
CA SER A 287 18.67 -3.90 -10.00
C SER A 287 19.32 -4.08 -8.63
N LEU A 288 19.15 -3.13 -7.71
CA LEU A 288 19.72 -3.24 -6.37
C LEU A 288 19.18 -4.44 -5.57
N ILE A 289 17.92 -4.82 -5.77
CA ILE A 289 17.38 -6.04 -5.15
C ILE A 289 17.96 -7.28 -5.82
N ALA A 290 18.08 -7.27 -7.15
CA ALA A 290 18.62 -8.41 -7.88
C ALA A 290 20.05 -8.70 -7.42
N ASP A 291 20.91 -7.67 -7.36
CA ASP A 291 22.28 -7.77 -6.89
C ASP A 291 22.33 -8.33 -5.45
N HIS A 292 21.51 -7.77 -4.54
CA HIS A 292 21.46 -8.26 -3.16
C HIS A 292 21.00 -9.73 -3.06
N LEU A 293 19.96 -10.11 -3.81
CA LEU A 293 19.44 -11.48 -3.79
C LEU A 293 20.42 -12.49 -4.43
N GLU A 294 21.25 -12.06 -5.39
CA GLU A 294 22.27 -12.90 -6.00
C GLU A 294 23.45 -13.13 -5.06
N GLU A 295 23.84 -12.12 -4.28
CA GLU A 295 24.92 -12.22 -3.30
C GLU A 295 24.57 -13.06 -2.06
N VAL A 296 23.29 -13.17 -1.73
CA VAL A 296 22.83 -13.91 -0.54
C VAL A 296 23.01 -15.42 -0.72
N LEU A 297 23.57 -16.06 0.31
CA LEU A 297 23.83 -17.50 0.32
C LEU A 297 22.54 -18.33 0.09
N PRO A 298 22.64 -19.45 -0.67
CA PRO A 298 21.52 -20.37 -0.85
C PRO A 298 20.99 -20.90 0.49
N GLY A 299 19.67 -20.94 0.64
CA GLY A 299 19.00 -21.46 1.84
C GLY A 299 18.57 -20.39 2.84
N ILE A 300 19.03 -19.15 2.72
CA ILE A 300 18.59 -18.04 3.56
C ILE A 300 17.18 -17.60 3.15
N TYR A 301 16.92 -17.48 1.83
CA TYR A 301 15.59 -17.22 1.29
C TYR A 301 14.91 -18.51 0.80
N PRO A 302 13.59 -18.64 0.91
CA PRO A 302 12.84 -19.67 0.21
C PRO A 302 13.15 -19.61 -1.29
N ARG A 303 13.49 -20.76 -1.90
CA ARG A 303 14.01 -20.82 -3.28
C ARG A 303 13.03 -20.23 -4.29
N THR A 304 11.75 -20.53 -4.16
CA THR A 304 10.70 -20.06 -5.06
C THR A 304 10.47 -18.55 -4.95
N GLU A 305 10.42 -18.00 -3.73
CA GLU A 305 10.32 -16.56 -3.51
C GLU A 305 11.54 -15.80 -4.08
N ARG A 306 12.75 -16.32 -3.87
CA ARG A 306 13.96 -15.76 -4.46
C ARG A 306 13.88 -15.71 -5.97
N TRP A 307 13.49 -16.80 -6.63
CA TRP A 307 13.38 -16.83 -8.08
C TRP A 307 12.29 -15.92 -8.62
N ASN A 308 11.15 -15.85 -7.95
CA ASN A 308 10.05 -14.96 -8.34
C ASN A 308 10.46 -13.49 -8.19
N THR A 309 11.09 -13.11 -7.07
CA THR A 309 11.56 -11.75 -6.85
C THR A 309 12.65 -11.36 -7.85
N LEU A 310 13.61 -12.25 -8.14
CA LEU A 310 14.60 -12.04 -9.19
C LEU A 310 13.94 -11.87 -10.57
N ALA A 311 12.94 -12.67 -10.89
CA ALA A 311 12.21 -12.56 -12.15
C ALA A 311 11.50 -11.20 -12.28
N PHE A 312 10.86 -10.70 -11.22
CA PHE A 312 10.26 -9.37 -11.21
C PHE A 312 11.33 -8.27 -11.41
N CYS A 313 12.45 -8.36 -10.70
CA CYS A 313 13.55 -7.39 -10.82
C CYS A 313 14.12 -7.35 -12.24
N TYR A 314 14.44 -8.50 -12.82
CA TYR A 314 14.99 -8.58 -14.18
C TYR A 314 13.98 -8.17 -15.25
N TYR A 315 12.69 -8.47 -15.04
CA TYR A 315 11.64 -7.95 -15.92
C TYR A 315 11.57 -6.42 -15.86
N GLY A 316 11.65 -5.82 -14.66
CA GLY A 316 11.69 -4.37 -14.45
C GLY A 316 12.90 -3.68 -15.11
N VAL A 317 14.05 -4.35 -15.12
CA VAL A 317 15.29 -3.89 -15.82
C VAL A 317 15.21 -4.10 -17.34
N GLY A 318 14.19 -4.83 -17.84
CA GLY A 318 14.01 -5.13 -19.27
C GLY A 318 14.71 -6.41 -19.75
N GLN A 319 15.35 -7.16 -18.86
CA GLN A 319 16.00 -8.44 -19.17
C GLN A 319 14.98 -9.60 -19.15
N LYS A 320 14.08 -9.61 -20.12
CA LYS A 320 12.91 -10.50 -20.16
C LYS A 320 13.27 -11.99 -20.25
N GLU A 321 14.33 -12.34 -20.98
CA GLU A 321 14.77 -13.73 -21.13
C GLU A 321 15.33 -14.30 -19.81
N VAL A 322 16.09 -13.49 -19.07
CA VAL A 322 16.61 -13.88 -17.76
C VAL A 322 15.45 -14.07 -16.79
N ALA A 323 14.51 -13.13 -16.76
CA ALA A 323 13.30 -13.22 -15.94
C ALA A 323 12.50 -14.51 -16.24
N LEU A 324 12.28 -14.83 -17.52
CA LEU A 324 11.58 -16.05 -17.90
C LEU A 324 12.33 -17.32 -17.46
N ASN A 325 13.65 -17.35 -17.51
CA ASN A 325 14.43 -18.49 -17.04
C ASN A 325 14.29 -18.72 -15.52
N PHE A 326 14.19 -17.67 -14.71
CA PHE A 326 13.87 -17.80 -13.28
C PHE A 326 12.46 -18.32 -13.06
N LEU A 327 11.47 -17.82 -13.84
CA LEU A 327 10.09 -18.30 -13.77
C LEU A 327 9.95 -19.76 -14.17
N ARG A 328 10.67 -20.22 -15.20
CA ARG A 328 10.72 -21.64 -15.57
C ARG A 328 11.20 -22.53 -14.43
N LYS A 329 12.19 -22.05 -13.66
CA LYS A 329 12.67 -22.78 -12.46
C LYS A 329 11.61 -22.80 -11.37
N SER A 330 10.99 -21.67 -11.07
CA SER A 330 9.95 -21.54 -10.04
C SER A 330 8.69 -22.34 -10.37
N LEU A 331 8.25 -22.31 -11.63
CA LEU A 331 7.02 -22.97 -12.09
C LEU A 331 7.19 -24.46 -12.42
N ASN A 332 8.36 -25.05 -12.12
CA ASN A 332 8.60 -26.47 -12.31
C ASN A 332 7.65 -27.30 -11.42
N LYS A 333 7.29 -28.52 -11.87
CA LYS A 333 6.37 -29.44 -11.18
C LYS A 333 6.73 -29.74 -9.74
N HIS A 334 8.02 -29.64 -9.40
CA HIS A 334 8.56 -29.97 -8.06
C HIS A 334 8.64 -28.78 -7.11
N GLU A 335 8.37 -27.57 -7.59
CA GLU A 335 8.49 -26.33 -6.80
C GLU A 335 7.10 -25.69 -6.59
N SER A 336 6.77 -24.62 -7.29
CA SER A 336 5.50 -23.90 -7.15
C SER A 336 4.70 -23.82 -8.46
N PRO A 337 4.21 -24.95 -9.00
CA PRO A 337 3.56 -24.98 -10.31
C PRO A 337 2.21 -24.24 -10.38
N LYS A 338 1.63 -23.90 -9.23
CA LYS A 338 0.31 -23.23 -9.10
C LYS A 338 0.41 -21.75 -8.75
N ASP A 339 1.60 -21.17 -8.67
CA ASP A 339 1.75 -19.73 -8.37
C ASP A 339 1.17 -18.89 -9.50
N THR A 340 -0.01 -18.32 -9.25
CA THR A 340 -0.78 -17.56 -10.24
C THR A 340 -0.04 -16.31 -10.69
N MET A 341 0.64 -15.60 -9.77
CA MET A 341 1.37 -14.37 -10.10
C MET A 341 2.59 -14.66 -10.99
N ALA A 342 3.34 -15.71 -10.66
CA ALA A 342 4.46 -16.16 -11.49
C ALA A 342 4.00 -16.65 -12.87
N LEU A 343 2.87 -17.36 -12.96
CA LEU A 343 2.26 -17.80 -14.22
C LEU A 343 1.81 -16.61 -15.07
N LEU A 344 1.18 -15.59 -14.49
CA LEU A 344 0.74 -14.40 -15.21
C LEU A 344 1.93 -13.58 -15.72
N LEU A 345 3.00 -13.43 -14.92
CA LEU A 345 4.22 -12.75 -15.38
C LEU A 345 4.90 -13.52 -16.52
N ALA A 346 5.01 -14.85 -16.41
CA ALA A 346 5.56 -15.69 -17.48
C ALA A 346 4.73 -15.55 -18.77
N THR A 347 3.40 -15.58 -18.65
CA THR A 347 2.49 -15.39 -19.78
C THR A 347 2.67 -14.01 -20.43
N LYS A 348 2.77 -12.96 -19.60
CA LYS A 348 3.00 -11.59 -20.06
C LYS A 348 4.29 -11.48 -20.88
N ILE A 349 5.39 -12.03 -20.37
CA ILE A 349 6.68 -12.06 -21.07
C ILE A 349 6.55 -12.82 -22.41
N CYS A 350 5.95 -14.00 -22.39
CA CYS A 350 5.76 -14.83 -23.58
C CYS A 350 4.83 -14.15 -24.60
N SER A 351 3.84 -13.35 -24.17
CA SER A 351 2.94 -12.61 -25.05
C SER A 351 3.64 -11.53 -25.89
N GLU A 352 4.85 -11.14 -25.54
CA GLU A 352 5.60 -10.12 -26.27
C GLU A 352 6.40 -10.68 -27.46
N ALA A 353 6.78 -11.97 -27.42
CA ALA A 353 7.58 -12.63 -28.44
C ALA A 353 6.83 -13.77 -29.14
N CYS A 354 6.85 -13.81 -30.48
CA CYS A 354 6.13 -14.81 -31.26
C CYS A 354 6.63 -16.24 -31.02
N HIS A 355 7.95 -16.44 -30.84
CA HIS A 355 8.55 -17.76 -30.63
C HIS A 355 8.21 -18.37 -29.27
N LEU A 356 7.84 -17.56 -28.28
CA LEU A 356 7.43 -17.99 -26.93
C LEU A 356 5.91 -18.14 -26.80
N ALA A 357 5.15 -17.80 -27.83
CA ALA A 357 3.69 -17.75 -27.77
C ALA A 357 3.06 -19.09 -27.37
N SER A 358 3.60 -20.22 -27.82
CA SER A 358 3.08 -21.54 -27.46
C SER A 358 3.28 -21.87 -25.97
N GLU A 359 4.42 -21.52 -25.41
CA GLU A 359 4.72 -21.66 -23.98
C GLU A 359 3.82 -20.71 -23.14
N GLY A 360 3.60 -19.48 -23.65
CA GLY A 360 2.70 -18.52 -23.03
C GLY A 360 1.24 -19.00 -22.96
N VAL A 361 0.74 -19.69 -23.98
CA VAL A 361 -0.60 -20.29 -23.96
C VAL A 361 -0.73 -21.34 -22.86
N GLU A 362 0.30 -22.15 -22.63
CA GLU A 362 0.30 -23.15 -21.57
C GLU A 362 0.26 -22.50 -20.18
N TYR A 363 1.13 -21.50 -19.95
CA TYR A 363 1.12 -20.76 -18.68
C TYR A 363 -0.20 -20.04 -18.43
N ALA A 364 -0.79 -19.41 -19.45
CA ALA A 364 -2.07 -18.73 -19.33
C ALA A 364 -3.20 -19.68 -18.93
N ARG A 365 -3.30 -20.84 -19.59
CA ARG A 365 -4.31 -21.86 -19.26
C ARG A 365 -4.14 -22.38 -17.83
N ARG A 366 -2.91 -22.60 -17.39
CA ARG A 366 -2.62 -22.98 -15.99
C ARG A 366 -3.00 -21.88 -15.02
N ALA A 367 -2.70 -20.61 -15.33
CA ALA A 367 -3.09 -19.47 -14.49
C ALA A 367 -4.61 -19.40 -14.33
N ILE A 368 -5.36 -19.48 -15.44
CA ILE A 368 -6.83 -19.44 -15.45
C ILE A 368 -7.42 -20.61 -14.65
N ALA A 369 -6.85 -21.83 -14.80
CA ALA A 369 -7.31 -23.01 -14.08
C ALA A 369 -7.04 -22.94 -12.55
N ASN A 370 -6.00 -22.20 -12.13
CA ASN A 370 -5.65 -22.05 -10.73
C ASN A 370 -6.36 -20.86 -10.06
N THR A 371 -7.02 -19.98 -10.85
CA THR A 371 -7.72 -18.83 -10.32
C THR A 371 -9.07 -19.27 -9.77
N GLU A 372 -9.29 -19.07 -8.48
CA GLU A 372 -10.56 -19.35 -7.82
C GLU A 372 -11.64 -18.36 -8.27
N SER A 373 -12.90 -18.69 -8.06
CA SER A 373 -14.05 -17.87 -8.48
C SER A 373 -14.10 -16.47 -7.87
N LEU A 374 -13.33 -16.22 -6.82
CA LEU A 374 -13.24 -14.93 -6.12
C LEU A 374 -12.28 -13.93 -6.80
N ASP A 375 -11.29 -14.41 -7.57
CA ASP A 375 -10.27 -13.56 -8.20
C ASP A 375 -10.62 -13.21 -9.66
N VAL A 376 -11.74 -12.55 -9.86
CA VAL A 376 -12.26 -12.16 -11.18
C VAL A 376 -11.23 -11.35 -11.98
N HIS A 377 -10.50 -10.44 -11.32
CA HIS A 377 -9.49 -9.60 -11.96
C HIS A 377 -8.30 -10.41 -12.47
N LEU A 378 -7.78 -11.36 -11.69
CA LEU A 378 -6.68 -12.23 -12.11
C LEU A 378 -7.11 -13.16 -13.25
N LYS A 379 -8.36 -13.65 -13.22
CA LYS A 379 -8.93 -14.44 -14.31
C LYS A 379 -9.04 -13.62 -15.59
N SER A 380 -9.55 -12.39 -15.50
CA SER A 380 -9.61 -11.46 -16.64
C SER A 380 -8.22 -11.22 -17.23
N THR A 381 -7.23 -10.93 -16.37
CA THR A 381 -5.84 -10.73 -16.80
C THR A 381 -5.26 -11.98 -17.48
N GLY A 382 -5.54 -13.18 -16.94
CA GLY A 382 -5.14 -14.46 -17.54
C GLY A 382 -5.74 -14.66 -18.93
N LEU A 383 -7.04 -14.40 -19.09
CA LEU A 383 -7.74 -14.47 -20.38
C LEU A 383 -7.21 -13.44 -21.39
N HIS A 384 -6.92 -12.21 -20.94
CA HIS A 384 -6.32 -11.18 -21.77
C HIS A 384 -4.96 -11.62 -22.33
N PHE A 385 -4.05 -12.09 -21.47
CA PHE A 385 -2.74 -12.57 -21.92
C PHE A 385 -2.84 -13.86 -22.75
N LEU A 386 -3.81 -14.74 -22.46
CA LEU A 386 -4.11 -15.90 -23.32
C LEU A 386 -4.45 -15.45 -24.73
N GLY A 387 -5.36 -14.50 -24.88
CA GLY A 387 -5.73 -13.93 -26.17
C GLY A 387 -4.51 -13.37 -26.92
N ARG A 388 -3.66 -12.59 -26.24
CA ARG A 388 -2.41 -12.07 -26.84
C ARG A 388 -1.45 -13.17 -27.30
N CYS A 389 -1.27 -14.23 -26.50
CA CYS A 389 -0.42 -15.37 -26.89
C CYS A 389 -1.00 -16.13 -28.08
N LEU A 390 -2.32 -16.37 -28.11
CA LEU A 390 -2.99 -17.03 -29.22
C LEU A 390 -2.88 -16.23 -30.52
N GLY A 391 -3.10 -14.89 -30.46
CA GLY A 391 -2.94 -14.01 -31.61
C GLY A 391 -1.51 -14.00 -32.14
N LYS A 392 -0.50 -14.01 -31.27
CA LYS A 392 0.92 -14.16 -31.66
C LYS A 392 1.20 -15.52 -32.29
N LYS A 393 0.66 -16.59 -31.71
CA LYS A 393 0.76 -17.96 -32.26
C LYS A 393 0.11 -18.08 -33.62
N ALA A 394 -1.05 -17.47 -33.84
CA ALA A 394 -1.73 -17.45 -35.13
C ALA A 394 -0.86 -16.85 -36.24
N LYS A 395 0.02 -15.90 -35.94
CA LYS A 395 0.95 -15.27 -36.90
C LYS A 395 2.11 -16.19 -37.29
N THR A 396 2.42 -17.21 -36.51
CA THR A 396 3.52 -18.17 -36.79
C THR A 396 3.08 -19.42 -37.49
N VAL A 397 1.77 -19.71 -37.52
CA VAL A 397 1.20 -20.92 -38.15
C VAL A 397 1.05 -20.72 -39.64
N SER A 398 1.51 -21.70 -40.42
CA SER A 398 1.44 -21.70 -41.89
C SER A 398 0.07 -22.11 -42.43
N SER A 399 -0.67 -22.95 -41.70
CA SER A 399 -2.00 -23.44 -42.12
C SER A 399 -3.08 -22.39 -41.87
N ASP A 400 -3.82 -22.02 -42.95
CA ASP A 400 -4.90 -21.04 -42.85
C ASP A 400 -6.06 -21.53 -41.98
N HIS A 401 -6.38 -22.82 -42.01
CA HIS A 401 -7.39 -23.40 -41.13
C HIS A 401 -7.01 -23.28 -39.64
N GLN A 402 -5.78 -23.66 -39.29
CA GLN A 402 -5.30 -23.52 -37.92
C GLN A 402 -5.22 -22.07 -37.49
N ARG A 403 -4.82 -21.16 -38.39
CA ARG A 403 -4.80 -19.71 -38.13
C ARG A 403 -6.19 -19.18 -37.79
N SER A 404 -7.21 -19.55 -38.58
CA SER A 404 -8.61 -19.18 -38.38
C SER A 404 -9.13 -19.67 -37.02
N LEU A 405 -8.85 -20.92 -36.65
CA LEU A 405 -9.23 -21.47 -35.34
C LEU A 405 -8.59 -20.69 -34.20
N LEU A 406 -7.28 -20.42 -34.29
CA LEU A 406 -6.56 -19.63 -33.26
C LEU A 406 -7.10 -18.19 -33.15
N GLN A 407 -7.43 -17.57 -34.29
CA GLN A 407 -8.04 -16.23 -34.30
C GLN A 407 -9.42 -16.22 -33.63
N THR A 408 -10.23 -17.25 -33.88
CA THR A 408 -11.54 -17.39 -33.21
C THR A 408 -11.38 -17.58 -31.70
N GLU A 409 -10.44 -18.43 -31.26
CA GLU A 409 -10.13 -18.64 -29.85
C GLU A 409 -9.56 -17.36 -29.19
N THR A 410 -8.72 -16.62 -29.93
CA THR A 410 -8.20 -15.31 -29.51
C THR A 410 -9.35 -14.34 -29.19
N MET A 411 -10.26 -14.15 -30.13
CA MET A 411 -11.38 -13.22 -29.94
C MET A 411 -12.30 -13.67 -28.83
N LYS A 412 -12.55 -14.96 -28.70
CA LYS A 412 -13.35 -15.52 -27.59
C LYS A 412 -12.72 -15.18 -26.24
N SER A 413 -11.40 -15.42 -26.07
CA SER A 413 -10.69 -15.14 -24.82
C SER A 413 -10.67 -13.64 -24.48
N LEU A 414 -10.45 -12.76 -25.47
CA LEU A 414 -10.47 -11.32 -25.27
C LEU A 414 -11.88 -10.81 -24.92
N THR A 415 -12.93 -11.34 -25.58
CA THR A 415 -14.31 -10.97 -25.30
C THR A 415 -14.72 -11.43 -23.90
N GLU A 416 -14.35 -12.65 -23.49
CA GLU A 416 -14.60 -13.15 -22.13
C GLU A 416 -13.87 -12.30 -21.09
N SER A 417 -12.62 -11.90 -21.35
CA SER A 417 -11.89 -10.97 -20.49
C SER A 417 -12.60 -9.62 -20.35
N MET A 418 -13.16 -9.08 -21.46
CA MET A 418 -13.89 -7.82 -21.47
C MET A 418 -15.19 -7.89 -20.65
N THR A 419 -15.86 -9.03 -20.62
CA THR A 419 -17.07 -9.19 -19.77
C THR A 419 -16.75 -9.18 -18.27
N LEU A 420 -15.54 -9.58 -17.90
CA LEU A 420 -15.07 -9.58 -16.52
C LEU A 420 -14.47 -8.22 -16.07
N ASP A 421 -13.82 -7.51 -17.00
CA ASP A 421 -13.16 -6.23 -16.73
C ASP A 421 -13.36 -5.27 -17.92
N CYS A 422 -14.50 -4.61 -17.94
CA CYS A 422 -14.91 -3.71 -19.03
C CYS A 422 -14.14 -2.37 -19.05
N GLN A 423 -13.48 -1.99 -17.97
CA GLN A 423 -12.76 -0.70 -17.86
C GLN A 423 -11.29 -0.80 -18.28
N ASN A 424 -10.80 -1.97 -18.62
CA ASN A 424 -9.39 -2.18 -18.97
C ASN A 424 -9.06 -1.61 -20.35
N SER A 425 -8.52 -0.41 -20.39
CA SER A 425 -8.15 0.26 -21.64
C SER A 425 -7.13 -0.53 -22.46
N ASN A 426 -6.20 -1.26 -21.84
CA ASN A 426 -5.24 -2.07 -22.56
C ASN A 426 -5.90 -3.24 -23.30
N LEU A 427 -6.93 -3.82 -22.72
CA LEU A 427 -7.73 -4.87 -23.37
C LEU A 427 -8.46 -4.34 -24.62
N ILE A 428 -9.08 -3.14 -24.51
CA ILE A 428 -9.73 -2.47 -25.65
C ILE A 428 -8.71 -2.25 -26.78
N PHE A 429 -7.51 -1.79 -26.44
CA PHE A 429 -6.43 -1.58 -27.40
C PHE A 429 -6.02 -2.88 -28.09
N ASP A 430 -5.77 -3.94 -27.32
CA ASP A 430 -5.34 -5.23 -27.87
C ASP A 430 -6.44 -5.90 -28.72
N MET A 431 -7.71 -5.73 -28.35
CA MET A 431 -8.85 -6.13 -29.22
C MET A 431 -8.85 -5.33 -30.52
N GLY A 432 -8.60 -4.03 -30.47
CA GLY A 432 -8.50 -3.19 -31.67
C GLY A 432 -7.38 -3.62 -32.61
N VAL A 433 -6.21 -3.98 -32.04
CA VAL A 433 -5.09 -4.53 -32.81
C VAL A 433 -5.47 -5.87 -33.47
N GLU A 434 -6.11 -6.77 -32.72
CA GLU A 434 -6.50 -8.09 -33.25
C GLU A 434 -7.57 -7.99 -34.36
N TYR A 435 -8.56 -7.08 -34.20
CA TYR A 435 -9.51 -6.78 -35.27
C TYR A 435 -8.82 -6.22 -36.53
N ALA A 436 -7.81 -5.35 -36.34
CA ALA A 436 -7.05 -4.83 -37.48
C ALA A 436 -6.24 -5.93 -38.18
N ASP A 437 -5.61 -6.84 -37.43
CA ASP A 437 -4.88 -8.00 -37.95
C ASP A 437 -5.82 -8.97 -38.73
N GLN A 438 -7.07 -9.11 -38.28
CA GLN A 438 -8.11 -9.89 -38.95
C GLN A 438 -8.82 -9.12 -40.10
N ARG A 439 -8.35 -7.90 -40.41
CA ARG A 439 -8.90 -6.99 -41.42
C ARG A 439 -10.35 -6.53 -41.19
N ASN A 440 -10.85 -6.64 -39.96
CA ASN A 440 -12.09 -6.02 -39.54
C ASN A 440 -11.89 -4.55 -39.15
N MET A 441 -11.69 -3.71 -40.18
CA MET A 441 -11.30 -2.31 -39.97
C MET A 441 -12.36 -1.49 -39.23
N ASN A 442 -13.65 -1.82 -39.37
CA ASN A 442 -14.73 -1.11 -38.73
C ASN A 442 -14.76 -1.37 -37.20
N ALA A 443 -14.54 -2.62 -36.80
CA ALA A 443 -14.42 -2.97 -35.39
C ALA A 443 -13.13 -2.37 -34.79
N ALA A 444 -12.00 -2.46 -35.50
CA ALA A 444 -10.73 -1.88 -35.09
C ALA A 444 -10.83 -0.35 -34.90
N LEU A 445 -11.57 0.33 -35.81
CA LEU A 445 -11.81 1.77 -35.71
C LEU A 445 -12.58 2.16 -34.44
N ARG A 446 -13.64 1.39 -34.11
CA ARG A 446 -14.40 1.59 -32.86
C ARG A 446 -13.50 1.41 -31.63
N CYS A 447 -12.82 0.28 -31.51
CA CYS A 447 -11.91 0.03 -30.40
C CYS A 447 -10.80 1.09 -30.26
N ALA A 448 -10.26 1.60 -31.40
CA ALA A 448 -9.26 2.67 -31.35
C ALA A 448 -9.83 3.98 -30.77
N LYS A 449 -11.08 4.33 -31.13
CA LYS A 449 -11.77 5.50 -30.58
C LYS A 449 -12.10 5.29 -29.10
N ASP A 450 -12.69 4.14 -28.74
CA ASP A 450 -13.03 3.80 -27.36
C ASP A 450 -11.79 3.82 -26.46
N PHE A 451 -10.63 3.37 -26.99
CA PHE A 451 -9.36 3.46 -26.27
C PHE A 451 -8.90 4.92 -26.06
N ILE A 452 -9.00 5.77 -27.09
CA ILE A 452 -8.63 7.19 -26.99
C ILE A 452 -9.53 7.89 -25.97
N ASP A 453 -10.84 7.63 -26.02
CA ASP A 453 -11.82 8.18 -25.08
C ASP A 453 -11.56 7.69 -23.65
N ALA A 454 -11.30 6.40 -23.44
CA ALA A 454 -10.98 5.81 -22.14
C ALA A 454 -9.65 6.33 -21.53
N THR A 455 -8.72 6.81 -22.37
CA THR A 455 -7.43 7.36 -21.94
C THR A 455 -7.36 8.88 -21.97
N GLY A 456 -8.47 9.56 -22.27
CA GLY A 456 -8.51 11.02 -22.43
C GLY A 456 -7.56 11.53 -23.52
N GLY A 457 -7.21 10.70 -24.50
CA GLY A 457 -6.32 11.05 -25.60
C GLY A 457 -4.83 11.16 -25.27
N SER A 458 -4.44 10.99 -24.01
CA SER A 458 -3.05 11.18 -23.53
C SER A 458 -2.06 10.08 -23.96
N VAL A 459 -2.54 8.99 -24.55
CA VAL A 459 -1.71 7.82 -24.88
C VAL A 459 -1.51 7.69 -26.39
N SER A 460 -0.32 8.00 -26.86
CA SER A 460 0.05 8.04 -28.30
C SER A 460 -0.19 6.72 -29.05
N LYS A 461 -0.18 5.56 -28.38
CA LYS A 461 -0.43 4.26 -29.05
C LYS A 461 -1.84 4.15 -29.59
N GLY A 462 -2.86 4.79 -28.96
CA GLY A 462 -4.24 4.82 -29.46
C GLY A 462 -4.35 5.62 -30.75
N TRP A 463 -3.81 6.81 -30.79
CA TRP A 463 -3.75 7.66 -31.99
C TRP A 463 -2.99 6.97 -33.13
N ARG A 464 -1.89 6.27 -32.81
CA ARG A 464 -1.14 5.49 -33.79
C ARG A 464 -1.98 4.36 -34.40
N LEU A 465 -2.73 3.61 -33.57
CA LEU A 465 -3.64 2.56 -34.06
C LEU A 465 -4.72 3.18 -34.94
N LEU A 466 -5.33 4.26 -34.51
CA LEU A 466 -6.34 4.99 -35.28
C LEU A 466 -5.79 5.42 -36.65
N ALA A 467 -4.60 6.02 -36.68
CA ALA A 467 -3.96 6.45 -37.93
C ALA A 467 -3.69 5.28 -38.89
N LEU A 468 -3.25 4.14 -38.38
CA LEU A 468 -3.00 2.94 -39.19
C LEU A 468 -4.31 2.35 -39.76
N VAL A 469 -5.37 2.29 -38.95
CA VAL A 469 -6.69 1.77 -39.38
C VAL A 469 -7.31 2.71 -40.43
N LEU A 470 -7.27 4.04 -40.20
CA LEU A 470 -7.74 5.03 -41.19
C LEU A 470 -6.95 4.96 -42.51
N SER A 471 -5.62 4.81 -42.41
CA SER A 471 -4.76 4.60 -43.58
C SER A 471 -5.13 3.33 -44.38
N ALA A 472 -5.45 2.25 -43.66
CA ALA A 472 -5.90 1.00 -44.31
C ALA A 472 -7.27 1.15 -45.00
N GLN A 473 -8.12 2.07 -44.51
CA GLN A 473 -9.39 2.46 -45.17
C GLN A 473 -9.21 3.51 -46.27
N GLN A 474 -7.98 3.90 -46.60
CA GLN A 474 -7.66 4.95 -47.60
C GLN A 474 -8.12 6.36 -47.20
N ARG A 475 -8.47 6.59 -45.94
CA ARG A 475 -8.85 7.91 -45.35
C ARG A 475 -7.61 8.67 -44.92
N TYR A 476 -6.76 9.04 -45.89
CA TYR A 476 -5.39 9.54 -45.60
C TYR A 476 -5.36 10.89 -44.89
N SER A 477 -6.33 11.78 -45.19
CA SER A 477 -6.42 13.09 -44.52
C SER A 477 -6.72 12.96 -43.03
N GLU A 478 -7.65 12.09 -42.67
CA GLU A 478 -7.99 11.83 -41.27
C GLU A 478 -6.88 11.07 -40.55
N ALA A 479 -6.22 10.13 -41.25
CA ALA A 479 -5.06 9.41 -40.72
C ALA A 479 -3.90 10.40 -40.40
N GLU A 480 -3.75 11.45 -41.20
CA GLU A 480 -2.75 12.48 -40.95
C GLU A 480 -3.08 13.28 -39.68
N VAL A 481 -4.34 13.70 -39.49
CA VAL A 481 -4.78 14.39 -38.26
C VAL A 481 -4.49 13.52 -37.02
N ALA A 482 -4.85 12.22 -37.07
CA ALA A 482 -4.57 11.29 -35.99
C ALA A 482 -3.05 11.10 -35.76
N THR A 483 -2.24 11.14 -36.82
CA THR A 483 -0.76 11.05 -36.70
C THR A 483 -0.17 12.30 -36.07
N ASN A 484 -0.71 13.48 -36.40
CA ASN A 484 -0.27 14.74 -35.79
C ASN A 484 -0.62 14.76 -34.29
N ALA A 485 -1.84 14.37 -33.90
CA ALA A 485 -2.22 14.23 -32.50
C ALA A 485 -1.28 13.25 -31.76
N ALA A 486 -0.92 12.13 -32.39
CA ALA A 486 0.07 11.20 -31.83
C ALA A 486 1.45 11.82 -31.64
N LEU A 487 1.88 12.70 -32.57
CA LEU A 487 3.16 13.40 -32.50
C LEU A 487 3.18 14.43 -31.35
N ASP A 488 2.06 15.12 -31.11
CA ASP A 488 1.93 16.09 -30.04
C ASP A 488 2.03 15.43 -28.65
N GLU A 489 1.49 14.21 -28.50
CA GLU A 489 1.54 13.42 -27.26
C GLU A 489 2.85 12.61 -27.07
N THR A 490 3.75 12.63 -28.06
CA THR A 490 4.97 11.81 -28.02
C THR A 490 6.22 12.66 -27.86
N ALA A 491 7.10 12.28 -26.92
CA ALA A 491 8.38 12.94 -26.75
C ALA A 491 9.20 12.94 -28.06
N LYS A 492 9.89 14.02 -28.35
CA LYS A 492 10.62 14.22 -29.62
C LYS A 492 11.56 13.06 -29.98
N TRP A 493 12.21 12.45 -28.98
CA TRP A 493 13.10 11.29 -29.17
C TRP A 493 12.40 10.02 -29.66
N ASP A 494 11.10 9.86 -29.37
CA ASP A 494 10.35 8.63 -29.66
C ASP A 494 9.43 8.79 -30.89
N GLN A 495 9.46 9.96 -31.55
CA GLN A 495 8.60 10.28 -32.71
C GLN A 495 8.98 9.54 -34.00
N GLY A 496 10.09 8.81 -34.06
CA GLY A 496 10.61 8.23 -35.29
C GLY A 496 9.63 7.33 -36.06
N ALA A 497 8.88 6.49 -35.33
CA ALA A 497 7.86 5.64 -35.97
C ALA A 497 6.67 6.44 -36.54
N LEU A 498 6.24 7.49 -35.85
CA LEU A 498 5.13 8.38 -36.27
C LEU A 498 5.52 9.24 -37.46
N LEU A 499 6.73 9.80 -37.47
CA LEU A 499 7.27 10.54 -38.60
C LEU A 499 7.36 9.68 -39.87
N ARG A 500 7.69 8.39 -39.74
CA ARG A 500 7.66 7.44 -40.86
C ARG A 500 6.23 7.23 -41.38
N ILE A 501 5.24 7.13 -40.49
CA ILE A 501 3.82 7.01 -40.88
C ILE A 501 3.41 8.29 -41.60
N LYS A 502 3.69 9.48 -41.05
CA LYS A 502 3.39 10.76 -41.66
C LYS A 502 3.98 10.89 -43.07
N ALA A 503 5.25 10.56 -43.24
CA ALA A 503 5.90 10.60 -44.54
C ALA A 503 5.21 9.67 -45.57
N LYS A 504 4.84 8.45 -45.16
CA LYS A 504 4.09 7.51 -46.04
C LYS A 504 2.71 8.03 -46.39
N LEU A 505 2.00 8.66 -45.44
CA LEU A 505 0.69 9.27 -45.69
C LEU A 505 0.79 10.42 -46.72
N LYS A 506 1.84 11.24 -46.62
CA LYS A 506 2.09 12.33 -47.60
C LYS A 506 2.40 11.81 -49.00
N VAL A 507 3.11 10.68 -49.12
CA VAL A 507 3.29 10.01 -50.39
C VAL A 507 1.94 9.50 -50.95
N ALA A 508 1.10 8.89 -50.10
CA ALA A 508 -0.21 8.39 -50.53
C ALA A 508 -1.19 9.50 -50.93
N GLN A 509 -1.04 10.67 -50.33
CA GLN A 509 -1.79 11.92 -50.70
C GLN A 509 -1.23 12.62 -51.94
N SER A 510 -0.22 12.08 -52.60
CA SER A 510 0.46 12.71 -53.75
C SER A 510 1.11 14.07 -53.43
N SER A 511 1.58 14.28 -52.18
CA SER A 511 2.29 15.45 -51.74
C SER A 511 3.79 15.16 -51.53
N PRO A 512 4.59 15.01 -52.60
CA PRO A 512 5.96 14.53 -52.50
C PRO A 512 6.90 15.49 -51.73
N MET A 513 6.68 16.82 -51.86
CA MET A 513 7.53 17.80 -51.16
C MET A 513 7.35 17.71 -49.64
N GLU A 514 6.14 17.54 -49.15
CA GLU A 514 5.86 17.38 -47.73
C GLU A 514 6.34 16.03 -47.21
N ALA A 515 6.29 14.97 -48.04
CA ALA A 515 6.87 13.68 -47.72
C ALA A 515 8.39 13.75 -47.52
N VAL A 516 9.09 14.48 -48.44
CA VAL A 516 10.55 14.71 -48.31
C VAL A 516 10.88 15.45 -47.03
N GLU A 517 10.11 16.46 -46.66
CA GLU A 517 10.34 17.20 -45.40
C GLU A 517 10.14 16.31 -44.18
N ALA A 518 9.08 15.48 -44.14
CA ALA A 518 8.86 14.54 -43.06
C ALA A 518 10.02 13.51 -42.96
N TYR A 519 10.57 13.00 -44.08
CA TYR A 519 11.73 12.14 -44.09
C TYR A 519 13.01 12.86 -43.67
N ARG A 520 13.17 14.16 -43.97
CA ARG A 520 14.30 14.99 -43.53
C ARG A 520 14.33 15.10 -42.00
N VAL A 521 13.16 15.41 -41.40
CA VAL A 521 13.02 15.44 -39.92
C VAL A 521 13.32 14.08 -39.31
N LEU A 522 12.82 12.99 -39.90
CA LEU A 522 13.11 11.64 -39.43
C LEU A 522 14.62 11.33 -39.50
N LEU A 523 15.29 11.71 -40.61
CA LEU A 523 16.72 11.48 -40.77
C LEU A 523 17.54 12.26 -39.72
N ALA A 524 17.19 13.52 -39.47
CA ALA A 524 17.82 14.34 -38.44
C ALA A 524 17.67 13.72 -37.04
N LEU A 525 16.47 13.18 -36.71
CA LEU A 525 16.21 12.47 -35.46
C LEU A 525 17.10 11.22 -35.34
N VAL A 526 17.17 10.39 -36.38
CA VAL A 526 18.00 9.18 -36.37
C VAL A 526 19.50 9.51 -36.25
N GLN A 527 19.98 10.58 -36.88
CA GLN A 527 21.35 11.05 -36.74
C GLN A 527 21.63 11.55 -35.32
N ALA A 528 20.71 12.31 -34.73
CA ALA A 528 20.82 12.76 -33.35
C ALA A 528 20.87 11.56 -32.37
N GLN A 529 20.03 10.54 -32.57
CA GLN A 529 20.04 9.32 -31.75
C GLN A 529 21.34 8.51 -31.86
N LYS A 530 22.01 8.53 -33.02
CA LYS A 530 23.32 7.86 -33.20
C LYS A 530 24.44 8.62 -32.48
N ASN A 531 24.40 9.94 -32.49
CA ASN A 531 25.43 10.80 -31.86
C ASN A 531 25.32 10.80 -30.32
N PHE A 532 24.13 10.56 -29.80
CA PHE A 532 23.87 10.40 -28.37
C PHE A 532 23.31 8.98 -28.13
N PRO A 533 24.17 7.94 -28.13
CA PRO A 533 23.72 6.61 -27.81
C PRO A 533 23.05 6.70 -26.44
N LYS A 534 21.79 6.24 -26.34
CA LYS A 534 21.09 6.12 -25.07
C LYS A 534 22.03 5.46 -24.08
N LYS A 535 22.62 6.21 -23.13
CA LYS A 535 22.88 5.61 -21.82
C LYS A 535 21.60 4.88 -21.49
N VAL A 536 21.70 3.60 -21.21
CA VAL A 536 20.54 2.77 -20.85
C VAL A 536 19.80 3.52 -19.77
N GLU A 537 18.90 4.42 -20.15
CA GLU A 537 17.92 4.98 -19.28
C GLU A 537 16.91 3.87 -19.05
N VAL A 538 17.17 3.17 -17.98
CA VAL A 538 16.17 2.47 -17.18
C VAL A 538 15.22 3.54 -16.62
N CYS A 539 14.68 4.42 -17.47
CA CYS A 539 13.77 5.46 -17.06
C CYS A 539 12.83 5.74 -18.21
N CYS A 540 11.66 5.24 -18.14
CA CYS A 540 10.42 5.71 -18.77
C CYS A 540 9.48 4.59 -19.21
N VAL A 541 9.54 3.39 -18.61
CA VAL A 541 8.41 2.44 -18.74
C VAL A 541 7.56 2.40 -17.45
N GLY A 542 7.80 3.34 -16.54
CA GLY A 542 7.17 3.35 -15.21
C GLY A 542 6.12 4.43 -14.96
N ARG A 543 5.68 5.19 -15.98
CA ARG A 543 4.47 6.01 -15.85
C ARG A 543 3.38 5.42 -16.73
N GLY A 544 2.72 4.46 -16.25
CA GLY A 544 1.56 3.88 -16.89
C GLY A 544 1.34 2.45 -16.42
N TYR A 545 0.42 2.31 -15.49
CA TYR A 545 -0.31 1.09 -15.17
C TYR A 545 0.33 0.05 -14.24
N TRP A 546 0.45 0.43 -12.99
CA TRP A 546 -0.07 -0.36 -11.89
C TRP A 546 -1.20 0.46 -11.26
N GLY A 547 -2.36 0.48 -11.86
CA GLY A 547 -3.64 0.81 -11.24
C GLY A 547 -4.28 -0.53 -10.97
N TYR A 548 -4.52 -0.80 -9.71
CA TYR A 548 -5.33 -1.78 -9.01
C TYR A 548 -5.94 -2.89 -9.87
#